data_53858e7430c2f0f52d4d87e496f75333
#
_entry.id   53858e7430c2f0f52d4d87e496f75333
#
_cell.length_a   1.000
_cell.length_b   1.000
_cell.length_c   1.000
_cell.angle_alpha   90.00
_cell.angle_beta   90.00
_cell.angle_gamma   90.00
#
_symmetry.space_group_name_H-M   'P 1'
#
loop_
_entity.id
_entity.type
_entity.pdbx_description
1 polymer ?
#
loop_
_entity_poly.entity_id
_entity_poly.type
_entity_poly.pdbx_seq_one_letter_code
_entity_poly.pdbx_strand_id
1 'polypeptide(L)'
;HVNASGMVNYKDFLKDKAELDTYLKTLSDNPPQPSWTSNEQKAYWINAYNAFTVSLILMHYPVKSIKDIAGKIYKINTAWDIQFINIGGKKYDLNNIEHGMLRRKFNDPRIHFAIVCASMSCAKLRREAYLPAKLDAQLDEAGKDFLNDKPKNRISGGKAKRRERGAG
;
A
#
# COMPACT_ATOMS: atom_id res chain seq x y z
N HIS A 1 11.02 1.72 -10.98
CA HIS A 1 11.62 2.00 -9.67
C HIS A 1 11.32 0.92 -8.62
N VAL A 2 10.54 -0.11 -8.98
CA VAL A 2 10.29 -1.28 -8.14
C VAL A 2 11.02 -2.47 -8.72
N ASN A 3 11.92 -3.12 -7.95
CA ASN A 3 12.64 -4.30 -8.41
C ASN A 3 11.80 -5.59 -8.27
N ALA A 4 12.33 -6.72 -8.73
CA ALA A 4 11.64 -8.01 -8.66
C ALA A 4 11.35 -8.48 -7.21
N SER A 5 12.08 -7.96 -6.23
CA SER A 5 11.84 -8.24 -4.81
C SER A 5 10.82 -7.30 -4.17
N GLY A 6 10.20 -6.39 -4.93
CA GLY A 6 9.24 -5.40 -4.44
C GLY A 6 9.86 -4.25 -3.66
N MET A 7 11.19 -4.07 -3.76
CA MET A 7 11.89 -2.94 -3.15
C MET A 7 11.81 -1.72 -4.03
N VAL A 8 11.53 -0.57 -3.42
CA VAL A 8 11.39 0.71 -4.10
C VAL A 8 12.71 1.49 -4.03
N ASN A 9 13.22 1.92 -5.18
CA ASN A 9 14.33 2.87 -5.24
C ASN A 9 13.77 4.29 -5.20
N TYR A 10 13.59 4.82 -4.02
CA TYR A 10 13.01 6.16 -3.80
C TYR A 10 13.87 7.28 -4.40
N LYS A 11 15.22 7.14 -4.40
CA LYS A 11 16.12 8.15 -4.98
C LYS A 11 15.91 8.31 -6.48
N ASP A 12 15.74 7.19 -7.19
CA ASP A 12 15.48 7.25 -8.63
C ASP A 12 14.02 7.61 -8.91
N PHE A 13 13.09 7.19 -8.05
CA PHE A 13 11.68 7.56 -8.17
C PHE A 13 11.45 9.07 -8.09
N LEU A 14 12.26 9.78 -7.29
CA LEU A 14 12.19 11.26 -7.23
C LEU A 14 12.49 11.94 -8.57
N LYS A 15 13.29 11.32 -9.44
CA LYS A 15 13.59 11.87 -10.77
C LYS A 15 12.37 11.84 -11.70
N ASP A 16 11.52 10.82 -11.53
CA ASP A 16 10.34 10.57 -12.35
C ASP A 16 9.03 10.84 -11.58
N LYS A 17 9.13 11.67 -10.51
CA LYS A 17 8.00 12.01 -9.64
C LYS A 17 6.79 12.55 -10.39
N ALA A 18 6.99 13.23 -11.52
CA ALA A 18 5.92 13.79 -12.33
C ALA A 18 4.94 12.72 -12.85
N GLU A 19 5.41 11.51 -13.15
CA GLU A 19 4.55 10.39 -13.57
C GLU A 19 3.67 9.93 -12.41
N LEU A 20 4.25 9.81 -11.20
CA LEU A 20 3.46 9.49 -10.01
C LEU A 20 2.44 10.58 -9.70
N ASP A 21 2.82 11.85 -9.75
CA ASP A 21 1.91 12.97 -9.49
C ASP A 21 0.74 12.98 -10.48
N THR A 22 0.99 12.67 -11.76
CA THR A 22 -0.05 12.50 -12.78
C THR A 22 -1.00 11.35 -12.42
N TYR A 23 -0.45 10.23 -11.99
CA TYR A 23 -1.25 9.07 -11.57
C TYR A 23 -2.09 9.38 -10.32
N LEU A 24 -1.50 10.02 -9.30
CA LEU A 24 -2.22 10.45 -8.10
C LEU A 24 -3.35 11.43 -8.43
N LYS A 25 -3.10 12.35 -9.35
CA LYS A 25 -4.14 13.27 -9.85
C LYS A 25 -5.27 12.50 -10.54
N THR A 26 -4.95 11.52 -11.37
CA THR A 26 -5.95 10.67 -12.03
C THR A 26 -6.82 9.95 -11.00
N LEU A 27 -6.23 9.39 -9.95
CA LEU A 27 -6.97 8.78 -8.85
C LEU A 27 -7.85 9.80 -8.12
N SER A 28 -7.32 10.97 -7.83
CA SER A 28 -8.03 12.03 -7.10
C SER A 28 -9.25 12.56 -7.85
N ASP A 29 -9.12 12.72 -9.17
CA ASP A 29 -10.17 13.27 -10.02
C ASP A 29 -11.24 12.25 -10.42
N ASN A 30 -10.93 10.95 -10.31
CA ASN A 30 -11.82 9.86 -10.73
C ASN A 30 -12.14 8.91 -9.56
N PRO A 31 -12.90 9.38 -8.55
CA PRO A 31 -13.30 8.53 -7.42
C PRO A 31 -14.19 7.37 -7.87
N PRO A 32 -14.19 6.24 -7.13
CA PRO A 32 -15.06 5.12 -7.44
C PRO A 32 -16.52 5.52 -7.51
N GLN A 33 -17.21 5.10 -8.56
CA GLN A 33 -18.61 5.36 -8.77
C GLN A 33 -19.48 4.22 -8.19
N PRO A 34 -20.73 4.49 -7.76
CA PRO A 34 -21.66 3.46 -7.29
C PRO A 34 -21.94 2.36 -8.33
N SER A 35 -21.82 2.69 -9.62
CA SER A 35 -22.00 1.75 -10.74
C SER A 35 -20.82 0.80 -10.95
N TRP A 36 -19.67 1.06 -10.33
CA TRP A 36 -18.51 0.20 -10.47
C TRP A 36 -18.70 -1.14 -9.78
N THR A 37 -18.22 -2.19 -10.40
CA THR A 37 -18.19 -3.53 -9.82
C THR A 37 -17.34 -3.57 -8.54
N SER A 38 -17.55 -4.59 -7.72
CA SER A 38 -16.74 -4.80 -6.51
C SER A 38 -15.25 -4.88 -6.81
N ASN A 39 -14.85 -5.53 -7.91
CA ASN A 39 -13.45 -5.65 -8.30
C ASN A 39 -12.87 -4.32 -8.79
N GLU A 40 -13.62 -3.50 -9.50
CA GLU A 40 -13.18 -2.15 -9.89
C GLU A 40 -12.93 -1.27 -8.67
N GLN A 41 -13.88 -1.25 -7.73
CA GLN A 41 -13.72 -0.48 -6.49
C GLN A 41 -12.55 -1.00 -5.64
N LYS A 42 -12.40 -2.32 -5.49
CA LYS A 42 -11.33 -2.95 -4.72
C LYS A 42 -9.96 -2.65 -5.34
N ALA A 43 -9.80 -2.85 -6.65
CA ALA A 43 -8.56 -2.55 -7.36
C ALA A 43 -8.17 -1.07 -7.24
N TYR A 44 -9.14 -0.17 -7.38
CA TYR A 44 -8.92 1.26 -7.20
C TYR A 44 -8.35 1.59 -5.82
N TRP A 45 -8.99 1.12 -4.74
CA TRP A 45 -8.55 1.45 -3.38
C TRP A 45 -7.20 0.82 -3.02
N ILE A 46 -6.89 -0.38 -3.53
CA ILE A 46 -5.55 -0.99 -3.35
C ILE A 46 -4.49 -0.15 -4.06
N ASN A 47 -4.72 0.24 -5.31
CA ASN A 47 -3.80 1.06 -6.08
C ASN A 47 -3.63 2.45 -5.44
N ALA A 48 -4.72 3.08 -4.99
CA ALA A 48 -4.67 4.36 -4.29
C ALA A 48 -3.82 4.27 -3.01
N TYR A 49 -4.08 3.27 -2.16
CA TYR A 49 -3.28 3.05 -0.95
C TYR A 49 -1.78 2.95 -1.25
N ASN A 50 -1.42 2.10 -2.20
CA ASN A 50 -0.02 1.86 -2.55
C ASN A 50 0.65 3.12 -3.14
N ALA A 51 -0.01 3.80 -4.06
CA ALA A 51 0.53 5.01 -4.70
C ALA A 51 0.68 6.17 -3.69
N PHE A 52 -0.31 6.40 -2.84
CA PHE A 52 -0.23 7.43 -1.81
C PHE A 52 0.79 7.07 -0.71
N THR A 53 0.99 5.79 -0.39
CA THR A 53 2.07 5.37 0.52
C THR A 53 3.45 5.72 -0.04
N VAL A 54 3.70 5.43 -1.33
CA VAL A 54 4.95 5.82 -2.00
C VAL A 54 5.11 7.34 -2.00
N SER A 55 4.04 8.07 -2.34
CA SER A 55 4.03 9.54 -2.35
C SER A 55 4.38 10.13 -0.97
N LEU A 56 3.81 9.60 0.10
CA LEU A 56 4.09 10.05 1.46
C LEU A 56 5.59 9.93 1.80
N ILE A 57 6.23 8.82 1.42
CA ILE A 57 7.65 8.64 1.64
C ILE A 57 8.46 9.62 0.81
N LEU A 58 8.11 9.82 -0.46
CA LEU A 58 8.82 10.75 -1.35
C LEU A 58 8.73 12.19 -0.87
N MET A 59 7.60 12.61 -0.28
CA MET A 59 7.45 13.95 0.30
C MET A 59 8.37 14.20 1.48
N HIS A 60 8.83 13.15 2.16
CA HIS A 60 9.68 13.24 3.35
C HIS A 60 11.09 12.66 3.15
N TYR A 61 11.41 12.25 1.92
CA TYR A 61 12.71 11.66 1.59
C TYR A 61 13.85 12.68 1.75
N PRO A 62 14.98 12.28 2.36
CA PRO A 62 15.33 10.96 2.86
C PRO A 62 14.82 10.69 4.28
N VAL A 63 14.15 9.54 4.46
CA VAL A 63 13.73 9.04 5.78
C VAL A 63 14.19 7.59 5.94
N LYS A 64 14.56 7.19 7.17
CA LYS A 64 14.96 5.81 7.46
C LYS A 64 13.77 4.86 7.52
N SER A 65 12.63 5.36 7.98
CA SER A 65 11.40 4.61 8.12
C SER A 65 10.19 5.52 7.93
N ILE A 66 9.09 5.00 7.39
CA ILE A 66 7.81 5.71 7.35
C ILE A 66 7.33 6.12 8.77
N LYS A 67 7.73 5.37 9.80
CA LYS A 67 7.42 5.69 11.20
C LYS A 67 8.08 6.99 11.68
N ASP A 68 9.17 7.41 11.05
CA ASP A 68 9.88 8.64 11.42
C ASP A 68 9.16 9.91 10.92
N ILE A 69 8.19 9.75 10.03
CA ILE A 69 7.40 10.85 9.47
C ILE A 69 6.43 11.42 10.51
N ALA A 70 5.91 10.58 11.40
CA ALA A 70 4.99 10.99 12.45
C ALA A 70 5.71 11.51 13.70
N GLY A 71 4.99 12.26 14.54
CA GLY A 71 5.45 12.70 15.86
C GLY A 71 6.31 13.97 15.86
N LYS A 72 7.33 14.07 15.02
CA LYS A 72 8.19 15.27 14.97
C LYS A 72 7.58 16.42 14.17
N ILE A 73 6.86 16.09 13.08
CA ILE A 73 6.36 17.09 12.12
C ILE A 73 4.87 17.38 12.34
N TYR A 74 4.05 16.38 12.59
CA TYR A 74 2.59 16.52 12.54
C TYR A 74 1.87 16.44 13.88
N LYS A 75 2.55 16.14 15.00
CA LYS A 75 1.93 15.92 16.33
C LYS A 75 0.76 14.92 16.30
N ILE A 76 0.86 13.90 15.45
CA ILE A 76 -0.12 12.83 15.24
C ILE A 76 0.51 11.49 15.64
N ASN A 77 -0.33 10.49 15.89
CA ASN A 77 0.12 9.21 16.42
C ASN A 77 0.99 8.43 15.44
N THR A 78 0.61 8.38 14.16
CA THR A 78 1.32 7.61 13.13
C THR A 78 1.32 8.32 11.77
N ALA A 79 2.25 7.94 10.89
CA ALA A 79 2.30 8.44 9.52
C ALA A 79 1.02 8.11 8.71
N TRP A 80 0.34 7.03 9.07
CA TRP A 80 -0.89 6.58 8.43
C TRP A 80 -2.10 7.44 8.78
N ASP A 81 -2.03 8.29 9.82
CA ASP A 81 -3.08 9.22 10.25
C ASP A 81 -2.94 10.62 9.61
N ILE A 82 -1.93 10.83 8.75
CA ILE A 82 -1.74 12.11 8.06
C ILE A 82 -2.82 12.28 6.99
N GLN A 83 -3.65 13.30 7.09
CA GLN A 83 -4.69 13.64 6.12
C GLN A 83 -4.12 14.44 4.95
N PHE A 84 -3.47 13.77 4.01
CA PHE A 84 -2.86 14.40 2.83
C PHE A 84 -3.48 13.97 1.50
N ILE A 85 -4.37 12.99 1.51
CA ILE A 85 -5.00 12.39 0.33
C ILE A 85 -6.30 13.12 0.05
N ASN A 86 -6.52 13.54 -1.20
CA ASN A 86 -7.79 14.10 -1.65
C ASN A 86 -8.32 13.26 -2.81
N ILE A 87 -9.50 12.67 -2.66
CA ILE A 87 -10.17 11.86 -3.69
C ILE A 87 -11.61 12.32 -3.80
N GLY A 88 -11.99 12.83 -4.98
CA GLY A 88 -13.34 13.33 -5.22
C GLY A 88 -13.75 14.46 -4.26
N GLY A 89 -12.81 15.34 -3.88
CA GLY A 89 -13.04 16.45 -2.95
C GLY A 89 -13.11 16.05 -1.47
N LYS A 90 -12.94 14.75 -1.14
CA LYS A 90 -12.91 14.25 0.25
C LYS A 90 -11.48 14.00 0.68
N LYS A 91 -11.18 14.36 1.94
CA LYS A 91 -9.87 14.09 2.54
C LYS A 91 -9.82 12.69 3.15
N TYR A 92 -8.69 12.04 2.97
CA TYR A 92 -8.39 10.72 3.52
C TYR A 92 -6.97 10.70 4.08
N ASP A 93 -6.74 9.77 4.97
CA ASP A 93 -5.44 9.26 5.37
C ASP A 93 -5.32 7.79 4.95
N LEU A 94 -4.14 7.19 5.10
CA LEU A 94 -3.93 5.80 4.73
C LEU A 94 -4.76 4.83 5.58
N ASN A 95 -4.96 5.11 6.89
CA ASN A 95 -5.82 4.31 7.75
C ASN A 95 -7.29 4.35 7.29
N ASN A 96 -7.79 5.50 6.85
CA ASN A 96 -9.15 5.60 6.29
C ASN A 96 -9.31 4.70 5.05
N ILE A 97 -8.30 4.66 4.16
CA ILE A 97 -8.36 3.80 2.98
C ILE A 97 -8.29 2.33 3.39
N GLU A 98 -7.34 1.94 4.24
CA GLU A 98 -7.19 0.55 4.66
C GLU A 98 -8.41 0.05 5.43
N HIS A 99 -8.77 0.72 6.50
CA HIS A 99 -9.80 0.24 7.42
C HIS A 99 -11.21 0.63 6.96
N GLY A 100 -11.40 1.87 6.48
CA GLY A 100 -12.70 2.38 6.07
C GLY A 100 -13.15 1.89 4.71
N MET A 101 -12.25 1.90 3.70
CA MET A 101 -12.61 1.55 2.33
C MET A 101 -12.35 0.09 2.01
N LEU A 102 -11.17 -0.45 2.36
CA LEU A 102 -10.81 -1.81 1.99
C LEU A 102 -11.38 -2.86 2.94
N ARG A 103 -10.97 -2.85 4.21
CA ARG A 103 -11.36 -3.91 5.17
C ARG A 103 -12.85 -3.91 5.50
N ARG A 104 -13.46 -2.75 5.63
CA ARG A 104 -14.88 -2.65 6.00
C ARG A 104 -15.82 -3.01 4.85
N LYS A 105 -15.46 -2.67 3.60
CA LYS A 105 -16.32 -2.88 2.43
C LYS A 105 -16.14 -4.25 1.79
N PHE A 106 -14.94 -4.81 1.88
CA PHE A 106 -14.60 -6.06 1.19
C PHE A 106 -14.17 -7.13 2.20
N ASN A 107 -14.93 -8.20 2.30
CA ASN A 107 -14.59 -9.36 3.13
C ASN A 107 -13.57 -10.27 2.39
N ASP A 108 -12.39 -9.72 2.10
CA ASP A 108 -11.35 -10.43 1.36
C ASP A 108 -10.01 -10.30 2.10
N PRO A 109 -9.57 -11.33 2.85
CA PRO A 109 -8.35 -11.27 3.63
C PRO A 109 -7.09 -11.11 2.78
N ARG A 110 -7.15 -11.44 1.47
CA ARG A 110 -6.02 -11.31 0.54
C ARG A 110 -5.60 -9.87 0.32
N ILE A 111 -6.49 -8.89 0.58
CA ILE A 111 -6.17 -7.46 0.53
C ILE A 111 -4.96 -7.13 1.42
N HIS A 112 -4.81 -7.82 2.55
CA HIS A 112 -3.67 -7.62 3.44
C HIS A 112 -2.31 -7.88 2.77
N PHE A 113 -2.28 -8.73 1.75
CA PHE A 113 -1.06 -9.04 0.98
C PHE A 113 -0.89 -8.13 -0.25
N ALA A 114 -1.87 -7.30 -0.55
CA ALA A 114 -1.87 -6.40 -1.70
C ALA A 114 -1.49 -4.95 -1.34
N ILE A 115 -1.74 -4.53 -0.11
CA ILE A 115 -1.39 -3.20 0.38
C ILE A 115 -0.02 -3.22 1.07
N VAL A 116 0.81 -2.21 0.78
CA VAL A 116 2.18 -2.14 1.31
C VAL A 116 2.32 -0.98 2.28
N CYS A 117 2.77 -1.28 3.49
CA CYS A 117 2.98 -0.29 4.55
C CYS A 117 4.42 0.25 4.58
N ALA A 118 5.17 0.09 3.49
CA ALA A 118 6.57 0.51 3.36
C ALA A 118 7.51 -0.01 4.47
N SER A 119 7.21 -1.19 5.01
CA SER A 119 8.05 -1.89 5.98
C SER A 119 8.60 -3.18 5.36
N MET A 120 9.80 -3.58 5.76
CA MET A 120 10.43 -4.82 5.29
C MET A 120 9.62 -6.09 5.62
N SER A 121 8.74 -6.03 6.60
CA SER A 121 7.85 -7.14 6.97
C SER A 121 6.53 -7.18 6.18
N CYS A 122 6.26 -6.17 5.35
CA CYS A 122 5.04 -6.11 4.54
C CYS A 122 5.14 -6.98 3.29
N ALA A 123 4.00 -7.16 2.62
CA ALA A 123 3.95 -7.73 1.29
C ALA A 123 4.80 -6.92 0.31
N LYS A 124 5.19 -7.55 -0.79
CA LYS A 124 5.97 -6.90 -1.86
C LYS A 124 5.08 -5.93 -2.62
N LEU A 125 5.59 -4.73 -2.93
CA LEU A 125 4.95 -3.86 -3.89
C LEU A 125 5.05 -4.49 -5.29
N ARG A 126 3.91 -4.67 -5.96
CA ARG A 126 3.90 -5.18 -7.34
C ARG A 126 4.43 -4.12 -8.30
N ARG A 127 5.05 -4.59 -9.39
CA ARG A 127 5.56 -3.72 -10.47
C ARG A 127 4.45 -3.26 -11.42
N GLU A 128 3.26 -3.79 -11.27
CA GLU A 128 2.06 -3.48 -12.06
C GLU A 128 0.90 -3.09 -11.14
N ALA A 129 -0.04 -2.33 -11.67
CA ALA A 129 -1.27 -2.00 -10.96
C ALA A 129 -2.17 -3.23 -10.82
N TYR A 130 -2.99 -3.25 -9.77
CA TYR A 130 -4.09 -4.20 -9.67
C TYR A 130 -5.17 -3.83 -10.67
N LEU A 131 -5.57 -4.77 -11.51
CA LEU A 131 -6.54 -4.59 -12.57
C LEU A 131 -7.83 -5.36 -12.24
N PRO A 132 -9.02 -4.77 -12.40
CA PRO A 132 -10.29 -5.43 -12.08
C PRO A 132 -10.44 -6.82 -12.70
N ALA A 133 -10.07 -6.95 -13.98
CA ALA A 133 -10.17 -8.21 -14.73
C ALA A 133 -9.18 -9.30 -14.28
N LYS A 134 -8.10 -8.92 -13.58
CA LYS A 134 -7.05 -9.83 -13.09
C LYS A 134 -6.98 -9.90 -11.57
N LEU A 135 -7.86 -9.17 -10.88
CA LEU A 135 -7.72 -8.89 -9.45
C LEU A 135 -7.61 -10.16 -8.60
N ASP A 136 -8.47 -11.15 -8.83
CA ASP A 136 -8.45 -12.40 -8.06
C ASP A 136 -7.12 -13.14 -8.22
N ALA A 137 -6.64 -13.29 -9.46
CA ALA A 137 -5.35 -13.92 -9.73
C ALA A 137 -4.18 -13.13 -9.09
N GLN A 138 -4.21 -11.79 -9.18
CA GLN A 138 -3.18 -10.93 -8.59
C GLN A 138 -3.18 -10.99 -7.06
N LEU A 139 -4.35 -11.09 -6.42
CA LEU A 139 -4.47 -11.24 -4.97
C LEU A 139 -3.99 -12.60 -4.49
N ASP A 140 -4.33 -13.67 -5.22
CA ASP A 140 -3.86 -15.02 -4.90
C ASP A 140 -2.34 -15.13 -5.04
N GLU A 141 -1.77 -14.53 -6.09
CA GLU A 141 -0.33 -14.49 -6.31
C GLU A 141 0.38 -13.72 -5.19
N ALA A 142 -0.13 -12.53 -4.84
CA ALA A 142 0.42 -11.73 -3.73
C ALA A 142 0.39 -12.49 -2.40
N GLY A 143 -0.68 -13.22 -2.13
CA GLY A 143 -0.80 -14.08 -0.94
C GLY A 143 0.21 -15.22 -0.95
N LYS A 144 0.35 -15.94 -2.08
CA LYS A 144 1.34 -17.02 -2.25
C LYS A 144 2.77 -16.50 -2.09
N ASP A 145 3.09 -15.39 -2.72
CA ASP A 145 4.42 -14.76 -2.61
C ASP A 145 4.76 -14.39 -1.18
N PHE A 146 3.79 -13.80 -0.46
CA PHE A 146 3.99 -13.43 0.94
C PHE A 146 4.20 -14.66 1.82
N LEU A 147 3.38 -15.69 1.69
CA LEU A 147 3.47 -16.91 2.50
C LEU A 147 4.75 -17.71 2.22
N ASN A 148 5.23 -17.71 0.96
CA ASN A 148 6.46 -18.39 0.55
C ASN A 148 7.73 -17.59 0.83
N ASP A 149 7.62 -16.34 1.28
CA ASP A 149 8.78 -15.50 1.64
C ASP A 149 9.40 -16.01 2.95
N LYS A 150 10.31 -16.99 2.84
CA LYS A 150 10.96 -17.64 3.99
C LYS A 150 11.61 -16.68 5.00
N PRO A 151 12.26 -15.58 4.58
CA PRO A 151 12.74 -14.55 5.51
C PRO A 151 11.65 -13.92 6.38
N LYS A 152 10.41 -13.85 5.89
CA LYS A 152 9.28 -13.22 6.60
C LYS A 152 8.44 -14.24 7.36
N ASN A 153 8.35 -15.48 6.85
CA ASN A 153 7.45 -16.49 7.37
C ASN A 153 8.19 -17.79 7.68
N ARG A 154 7.84 -18.41 8.80
CA ARG A 154 8.29 -19.75 9.17
C ARG A 154 7.08 -20.63 9.42
N ILE A 155 6.91 -21.67 8.63
CA ILE A 155 5.89 -22.69 8.85
C ILE A 155 6.58 -23.88 9.52
N SER A 156 6.19 -24.20 10.77
CA SER A 156 6.65 -25.39 11.46
C SER A 156 5.45 -26.14 12.03
N GLY A 157 5.35 -27.44 11.72
CA GLY A 157 4.31 -28.32 12.27
C GLY A 157 2.86 -27.85 12.03
N GLY A 158 2.57 -27.31 10.84
CA GLY A 158 1.22 -26.85 10.47
C GLY A 158 0.74 -25.55 11.10
N LYS A 159 1.58 -24.86 11.86
CA LYS A 159 1.28 -23.53 12.42
C LYS A 159 2.23 -22.48 11.86
N ALA A 160 1.69 -21.47 11.18
CA ALA A 160 2.46 -20.32 10.74
C ALA A 160 2.84 -19.44 11.95
N LYS A 161 4.13 -19.24 12.17
CA LYS A 161 4.62 -18.25 13.16
C LYS A 161 5.23 -17.08 12.38
N ARG A 162 4.66 -15.90 12.54
CA ARG A 162 5.26 -14.66 12.09
C ARG A 162 6.52 -14.38 12.91
N ARG A 163 7.65 -14.15 12.27
CA ARG A 163 8.82 -13.60 12.95
C ARG A 163 8.56 -12.12 13.21
N GLU A 164 8.24 -11.77 14.45
CA GLU A 164 8.43 -10.40 14.90
C GLU A 164 9.94 -10.17 14.98
N ARG A 165 10.47 -9.33 14.11
CA ARG A 165 11.82 -8.82 14.33
C ARG A 165 11.69 -7.75 15.41
N GLY A 166 12.27 -8.04 16.54
CA GLY A 166 12.43 -7.07 17.61
C GLY A 166 13.11 -5.81 17.04
N ALA A 167 12.59 -4.67 17.45
CA ALA A 167 13.22 -3.39 17.23
C ALA A 167 14.60 -3.44 17.90
N GLY A 168 15.66 -3.38 17.09
CA GLY A 168 17.00 -3.04 17.50
C GLY A 168 17.32 -1.67 16.93
#